data_1de44a154e762b88a327761cc9471026
#
_entry.id   1de44a154e762b88a327761cc9471026
#
_cell.length_a   1.000
_cell.length_b   1.000
_cell.length_c   1.000
_cell.angle_alpha   90.00
_cell.angle_beta   90.00
_cell.angle_gamma   90.00
#
_symmetry.space_group_name_H-M   'P 1'
#
loop_
_entity.id
_entity.type
_entity.pdbx_description
1 polymer ?
#
loop_
_entity_poly.entity_id
_entity_poly.type
_entity_poly.pdbx_seq_one_letter_code
_entity_poly.pdbx_strand_id
1 'polypeptide(L)'
;MGQRNLKKIKHNGKTLEEILKAHEFFWANKEGGARADLAGADLSGADLRELNLAGAILKDANLEGSDLRGARLPGADLSGANLRKADLRKVDLTEAFLPGANLAETQASGVEFFRCDLTGANFQKAILRNVNFRDAHLDGAKFAGADLGIAILRETDLRNVDLSGVDLSTTLMPPGWGAKKQGA
;
A
#
# COMPACT_ATOMS: atom_id res chain seq x y z
N MET A 1 8.03 -9.24 -18.14
CA MET A 1 7.30 -8.26 -18.96
C MET A 1 7.99 -6.91 -18.83
N GLY A 2 8.20 -6.15 -19.91
CA GLY A 2 8.79 -4.81 -19.80
C GLY A 2 7.82 -3.83 -19.15
N GLN A 3 8.34 -2.91 -18.33
CA GLN A 3 7.54 -1.90 -17.63
C GLN A 3 6.83 -0.97 -18.65
N ARG A 4 5.59 -0.59 -18.37
CA ARG A 4 4.82 0.35 -19.20
C ARG A 4 5.33 1.78 -19.01
N ASN A 5 5.58 2.47 -20.11
CA ASN A 5 6.05 3.86 -20.11
C ASN A 5 4.90 4.82 -19.75
N LEU A 6 5.14 5.77 -18.86
CA LEU A 6 4.15 6.75 -18.38
C LEU A 6 3.51 7.57 -19.54
N LYS A 7 4.24 7.86 -20.60
CA LYS A 7 3.73 8.57 -21.80
C LYS A 7 2.68 7.78 -22.58
N LYS A 8 2.66 6.45 -22.42
CA LYS A 8 1.71 5.57 -23.13
C LYS A 8 0.47 5.24 -22.29
N ILE A 9 0.50 5.52 -20.99
CA ILE A 9 -0.64 5.30 -20.10
C ILE A 9 -1.53 6.54 -20.18
N LYS A 10 -2.81 6.36 -20.52
CA LYS A 10 -3.80 7.43 -20.58
C LYS A 10 -4.90 7.18 -19.56
N HIS A 11 -5.34 8.23 -18.92
CA HIS A 11 -6.49 8.24 -18.02
C HIS A 11 -7.26 9.55 -18.18
N ASN A 12 -8.57 9.50 -18.36
CA ASN A 12 -9.45 10.67 -18.54
C ASN A 12 -8.94 11.65 -19.61
N GLY A 13 -8.47 11.12 -20.77
CA GLY A 13 -8.01 11.91 -21.90
C GLY A 13 -6.58 12.50 -21.77
N LYS A 14 -5.93 12.36 -20.61
CA LYS A 14 -4.56 12.82 -20.35
C LYS A 14 -3.59 11.65 -20.27
N THR A 15 -2.33 11.89 -20.60
CA THR A 15 -1.26 10.93 -20.30
C THR A 15 -0.96 10.96 -18.81
N LEU A 16 -0.42 9.86 -18.28
CA LEU A 16 0.01 9.81 -16.87
C LEU A 16 1.09 10.88 -16.58
N GLU A 17 1.97 11.16 -17.54
CA GLU A 17 2.99 12.21 -17.42
C GLU A 17 2.35 13.61 -17.20
N GLU A 18 1.30 13.93 -17.96
CA GLU A 18 0.56 15.21 -17.80
C GLU A 18 -0.13 15.30 -16.43
N ILE A 19 -0.71 14.19 -15.96
CA ILE A 19 -1.37 14.12 -14.65
C ILE A 19 -0.34 14.32 -13.53
N LEU A 20 0.80 13.66 -13.61
CA LEU A 20 1.87 13.76 -12.61
C LEU A 20 2.50 15.15 -12.59
N LYS A 21 2.69 15.78 -13.75
CA LYS A 21 3.19 17.16 -13.83
C LYS A 21 2.22 18.16 -13.19
N ALA A 22 0.91 17.99 -13.42
CA ALA A 22 -0.10 18.80 -12.73
C ALA A 22 -0.09 18.58 -11.22
N HIS A 23 0.18 17.35 -10.77
CA HIS A 23 0.30 17.01 -9.36
C HIS A 23 1.52 17.66 -8.69
N GLU A 24 2.67 17.70 -9.36
CA GLU A 24 3.83 18.47 -8.89
C GLU A 24 3.50 19.96 -8.74
N PHE A 25 2.79 20.53 -9.70
CA PHE A 25 2.37 21.93 -9.66
C PHE A 25 1.39 22.19 -8.51
N PHE A 26 0.48 21.25 -8.22
CA PHE A 26 -0.44 21.32 -7.08
C PHE A 26 0.34 21.48 -5.75
N TRP A 27 1.33 20.62 -5.50
CA TRP A 27 2.14 20.70 -4.27
C TRP A 27 3.08 21.91 -4.24
N ALA A 28 3.47 22.41 -5.41
CA ALA A 28 4.28 23.62 -5.52
C ALA A 28 3.44 24.93 -5.50
N ASN A 29 2.12 24.83 -5.32
CA ASN A 29 1.17 25.94 -5.39
C ASN A 29 1.32 26.79 -6.67
N LYS A 30 1.53 26.13 -7.81
CA LYS A 30 1.69 26.77 -9.12
C LYS A 30 0.38 26.74 -9.90
N GLU A 31 0.23 27.70 -10.81
CA GLU A 31 -0.90 27.74 -11.75
C GLU A 31 -0.96 26.47 -12.61
N GLY A 32 -2.19 25.96 -12.85
CA GLY A 32 -2.39 24.68 -13.56
C GLY A 32 -2.14 23.45 -12.69
N GLY A 33 -1.83 23.61 -11.39
CA GLY A 33 -1.69 22.52 -10.46
C GLY A 33 -3.02 21.83 -10.18
N ALA A 34 -3.02 20.49 -10.18
CA ALA A 34 -4.17 19.67 -9.81
C ALA A 34 -3.69 18.40 -9.10
N ARG A 35 -4.40 18.01 -8.05
CA ARG A 35 -4.18 16.72 -7.38
C ARG A 35 -4.35 15.60 -8.40
N ALA A 36 -3.43 14.62 -8.43
CA ALA A 36 -3.53 13.49 -9.33
C ALA A 36 -4.80 12.69 -9.02
N ASP A 37 -5.72 12.64 -9.98
CA ASP A 37 -6.89 11.77 -9.96
C ASP A 37 -6.66 10.62 -10.94
N LEU A 38 -6.41 9.44 -10.37
CA LEU A 38 -6.13 8.18 -11.05
C LEU A 38 -7.16 7.11 -10.62
N ALA A 39 -8.34 7.54 -10.16
CA ALA A 39 -9.39 6.61 -9.74
C ALA A 39 -9.79 5.69 -10.92
N GLY A 40 -9.77 4.37 -10.69
CA GLY A 40 -10.05 3.36 -11.71
C GLY A 40 -9.03 3.27 -12.85
N ALA A 41 -7.89 3.97 -12.77
CA ALA A 41 -6.87 3.94 -13.82
C ALA A 41 -6.24 2.54 -13.96
N ASP A 42 -5.94 2.12 -15.20
CA ASP A 42 -5.12 0.93 -15.45
C ASP A 42 -3.63 1.30 -15.45
N LEU A 43 -2.99 1.09 -14.30
CA LEU A 43 -1.58 1.28 -14.05
C LEU A 43 -0.82 -0.06 -13.94
N SER A 44 -1.42 -1.17 -14.40
CA SER A 44 -0.81 -2.49 -14.32
C SER A 44 0.54 -2.54 -15.03
N GLY A 45 1.56 -3.08 -14.36
CA GLY A 45 2.93 -3.16 -14.86
C GLY A 45 3.60 -1.80 -15.13
N ALA A 46 3.06 -0.68 -14.62
CA ALA A 46 3.66 0.64 -14.80
C ALA A 46 4.94 0.80 -13.98
N ASP A 47 5.86 1.62 -14.49
CA ASP A 47 7.02 2.10 -13.76
C ASP A 47 6.65 3.39 -13.02
N LEU A 48 6.43 3.27 -11.70
CA LEU A 48 6.01 4.36 -10.82
C LEU A 48 7.07 4.66 -9.75
N ARG A 49 8.31 4.21 -9.96
CA ARG A 49 9.40 4.36 -8.99
C ARG A 49 9.70 5.82 -8.68
N GLU A 50 9.99 6.06 -7.39
CA GLU A 50 10.41 7.38 -6.87
C GLU A 50 9.39 8.51 -7.12
N LEU A 51 8.18 8.21 -7.60
CA LEU A 51 7.17 9.24 -7.86
C LEU A 51 6.60 9.78 -6.54
N ASN A 52 6.36 11.08 -6.51
CA ASN A 52 5.59 11.73 -5.46
C ASN A 52 4.10 11.68 -5.82
N LEU A 53 3.36 10.81 -5.15
CA LEU A 53 1.92 10.61 -5.26
C LEU A 53 1.19 10.96 -3.95
N ALA A 54 1.80 11.83 -3.13
CA ALA A 54 1.23 12.25 -1.84
C ALA A 54 -0.19 12.81 -2.03
N GLY A 55 -1.15 12.24 -1.30
CA GLY A 55 -2.56 12.61 -1.41
C GLY A 55 -3.22 12.28 -2.76
N ALA A 56 -2.60 11.56 -3.68
CA ALA A 56 -3.22 11.17 -4.95
C ALA A 56 -4.47 10.31 -4.73
N ILE A 57 -5.41 10.36 -5.68
CA ILE A 57 -6.60 9.52 -5.69
C ILE A 57 -6.32 8.33 -6.61
N LEU A 58 -6.19 7.13 -6.01
CA LEU A 58 -5.93 5.86 -6.68
C LEU A 58 -7.04 4.83 -6.36
N LYS A 59 -8.20 5.33 -5.94
CA LYS A 59 -9.35 4.49 -5.59
C LYS A 59 -9.70 3.56 -6.76
N ASP A 60 -9.85 2.26 -6.48
CA ASP A 60 -10.18 1.22 -7.45
C ASP A 60 -9.18 1.11 -8.63
N ALA A 61 -8.00 1.74 -8.56
CA ALA A 61 -6.99 1.67 -9.61
C ALA A 61 -6.40 0.25 -9.72
N ASN A 62 -6.07 -0.17 -10.93
CA ASN A 62 -5.35 -1.40 -11.17
C ASN A 62 -3.84 -1.15 -11.22
N LEU A 63 -3.14 -1.52 -10.15
CA LEU A 63 -1.68 -1.41 -9.99
C LEU A 63 -1.00 -2.80 -10.04
N GLU A 64 -1.68 -3.84 -10.57
CA GLU A 64 -1.15 -5.20 -10.57
C GLU A 64 0.22 -5.28 -11.24
N GLY A 65 1.21 -5.82 -10.53
CA GLY A 65 2.57 -5.99 -11.02
C GLY A 65 3.32 -4.70 -11.35
N SER A 66 2.84 -3.54 -10.89
CA SER A 66 3.55 -2.26 -11.05
C SER A 66 4.79 -2.19 -10.15
N ASP A 67 5.73 -1.34 -10.52
CA ASP A 67 6.93 -1.06 -9.75
C ASP A 67 6.80 0.32 -9.07
N LEU A 68 6.57 0.31 -7.76
CA LEU A 68 6.39 1.52 -6.94
C LEU A 68 7.59 1.77 -6.01
N ARG A 69 8.71 1.09 -6.21
CA ARG A 69 9.86 1.20 -5.29
C ARG A 69 10.27 2.64 -5.03
N GLY A 70 10.35 2.99 -3.74
CA GLY A 70 10.71 4.34 -3.31
C GLY A 70 9.66 5.42 -3.61
N ALA A 71 8.49 5.06 -4.16
CA ALA A 71 7.42 6.02 -4.35
C ALA A 71 6.87 6.53 -3.01
N ARG A 72 6.33 7.74 -3.01
CA ARG A 72 5.75 8.39 -1.83
C ARG A 72 4.26 8.60 -2.04
N LEU A 73 3.46 7.96 -1.20
CA LEU A 73 1.99 8.01 -1.23
C LEU A 73 1.38 8.41 0.14
N PRO A 74 2.01 9.28 0.96
CA PRO A 74 1.40 9.64 2.23
C PRO A 74 0.04 10.28 2.00
N GLY A 75 -0.98 9.84 2.77
CA GLY A 75 -2.35 10.32 2.66
C GLY A 75 -3.04 10.03 1.32
N ALA A 76 -2.49 9.16 0.47
CA ALA A 76 -3.13 8.77 -0.78
C ALA A 76 -4.36 7.88 -0.52
N ASP A 77 -5.37 7.99 -1.39
CA ASP A 77 -6.55 7.11 -1.37
C ASP A 77 -6.36 5.95 -2.36
N LEU A 78 -6.10 4.75 -1.82
CA LEU A 78 -5.97 3.49 -2.55
C LEU A 78 -7.13 2.53 -2.20
N SER A 79 -8.27 3.05 -1.76
CA SER A 79 -9.44 2.24 -1.41
C SER A 79 -9.82 1.32 -2.57
N GLY A 80 -9.94 0.00 -2.32
CA GLY A 80 -10.26 -1.00 -3.33
C GLY A 80 -9.21 -1.23 -4.43
N ALA A 81 -8.06 -0.56 -4.39
CA ALA A 81 -7.03 -0.69 -5.42
C ALA A 81 -6.47 -2.12 -5.52
N ASN A 82 -6.17 -2.57 -6.73
CA ASN A 82 -5.51 -3.85 -6.97
C ASN A 82 -3.98 -3.66 -7.09
N LEU A 83 -3.25 -3.95 -6.00
CA LEU A 83 -1.79 -3.91 -5.93
C LEU A 83 -1.16 -5.32 -6.01
N ARG A 84 -1.95 -6.34 -6.40
CA ARG A 84 -1.46 -7.72 -6.43
C ARG A 84 -0.13 -7.81 -7.20
N LYS A 85 0.87 -8.50 -6.63
CA LYS A 85 2.22 -8.68 -7.21
C LYS A 85 3.01 -7.38 -7.48
N ALA A 86 2.56 -6.23 -7.00
CA ALA A 86 3.32 -5.00 -7.11
C ALA A 86 4.60 -5.04 -6.26
N ASP A 87 5.61 -4.29 -6.69
CA ASP A 87 6.83 -4.07 -5.92
C ASP A 87 6.73 -2.76 -5.15
N LEU A 88 6.52 -2.88 -3.83
CA LEU A 88 6.31 -1.76 -2.91
C LEU A 88 7.53 -1.51 -2.01
N ARG A 89 8.68 -2.09 -2.29
CA ARG A 89 9.83 -1.97 -1.41
C ARG A 89 10.22 -0.51 -1.17
N LYS A 90 10.33 -0.14 0.12
CA LYS A 90 10.67 1.22 0.58
C LYS A 90 9.65 2.30 0.16
N VAL A 91 8.40 1.92 -0.07
CA VAL A 91 7.30 2.87 -0.29
C VAL A 91 6.90 3.51 1.04
N ASP A 92 6.64 4.81 1.02
CA ASP A 92 6.02 5.55 2.11
C ASP A 92 4.51 5.63 1.87
N LEU A 93 3.73 4.92 2.69
CA LEU A 93 2.27 4.91 2.69
C LEU A 93 1.69 5.54 3.96
N THR A 94 2.49 6.31 4.71
CA THR A 94 2.05 6.93 5.97
C THR A 94 0.69 7.62 5.82
N GLU A 95 -0.26 7.27 6.72
CA GLU A 95 -1.62 7.82 6.73
C GLU A 95 -2.43 7.61 5.44
N ALA A 96 -2.03 6.67 4.58
CA ALA A 96 -2.78 6.34 3.37
C ALA A 96 -4.04 5.51 3.68
N PHE A 97 -5.03 5.59 2.78
CA PHE A 97 -6.29 4.86 2.86
C PHE A 97 -6.28 3.68 1.88
N LEU A 98 -6.33 2.46 2.41
CA LEU A 98 -6.30 1.21 1.62
C LEU A 98 -7.43 0.23 2.02
N PRO A 99 -8.62 0.69 2.47
CA PRO A 99 -9.67 -0.26 2.83
C PRO A 99 -10.04 -1.13 1.64
N GLY A 100 -10.08 -2.45 1.86
CA GLY A 100 -10.38 -3.44 0.83
C GLY A 100 -9.34 -3.58 -0.29
N ALA A 101 -8.18 -2.93 -0.18
CA ALA A 101 -7.14 -3.04 -1.20
C ALA A 101 -6.57 -4.47 -1.29
N ASN A 102 -6.25 -4.91 -2.50
CA ASN A 102 -5.63 -6.22 -2.74
C ASN A 102 -4.10 -6.08 -2.85
N LEU A 103 -3.39 -6.41 -1.77
CA LEU A 103 -1.92 -6.44 -1.68
C LEU A 103 -1.37 -7.88 -1.70
N ALA A 104 -2.14 -8.86 -2.19
CA ALA A 104 -1.68 -10.24 -2.22
C ALA A 104 -0.43 -10.41 -3.09
N GLU A 105 0.49 -11.27 -2.64
CA GLU A 105 1.74 -11.59 -3.34
C GLU A 105 2.67 -10.37 -3.59
N THR A 106 2.47 -9.22 -2.92
CA THR A 106 3.34 -8.03 -3.07
C THR A 106 4.72 -8.26 -2.48
N GLN A 107 5.71 -7.56 -3.03
CA GLN A 107 7.03 -7.37 -2.44
C GLN A 107 6.99 -6.05 -1.66
N ALA A 108 6.78 -6.10 -0.35
CA ALA A 108 6.53 -4.90 0.45
C ALA A 108 7.50 -4.75 1.64
N SER A 109 8.72 -5.28 1.52
CA SER A 109 9.71 -5.15 2.59
C SER A 109 10.10 -3.70 2.85
N GLY A 110 10.11 -3.31 4.12
CA GLY A 110 10.49 -1.97 4.56
C GLY A 110 9.47 -0.88 4.21
N VAL A 111 8.19 -1.24 4.02
CA VAL A 111 7.10 -0.29 3.79
C VAL A 111 6.67 0.35 5.11
N GLU A 112 6.36 1.64 5.06
CA GLU A 112 5.73 2.37 6.16
C GLU A 112 4.21 2.37 5.99
N PHE A 113 3.50 1.56 6.79
CA PHE A 113 2.04 1.56 6.91
C PHE A 113 1.56 2.28 8.19
N PHE A 114 2.39 3.18 8.71
CA PHE A 114 2.07 3.93 9.92
C PHE A 114 0.76 4.72 9.76
N ARG A 115 -0.19 4.49 10.68
CA ARG A 115 -1.53 5.09 10.70
C ARG A 115 -2.38 4.89 9.44
N CYS A 116 -2.09 3.86 8.63
CA CYS A 116 -2.92 3.52 7.48
C CYS A 116 -4.27 2.95 7.89
N ASP A 117 -5.29 3.22 7.08
CA ASP A 117 -6.52 2.41 7.09
C ASP A 117 -6.34 1.23 6.12
N LEU A 118 -6.21 0.03 6.67
CA LEU A 118 -6.03 -1.23 5.97
C LEU A 118 -7.21 -2.19 6.25
N THR A 119 -8.36 -1.64 6.63
CA THR A 119 -9.57 -2.42 6.94
C THR A 119 -9.93 -3.32 5.76
N GLY A 120 -10.02 -4.62 6.01
CA GLY A 120 -10.33 -5.63 4.98
C GLY A 120 -9.27 -5.84 3.91
N ALA A 121 -8.07 -5.23 4.02
CA ALA A 121 -7.00 -5.38 3.04
C ALA A 121 -6.51 -6.84 2.95
N ASN A 122 -6.15 -7.26 1.75
CA ASN A 122 -5.66 -8.60 1.49
C ASN A 122 -4.13 -8.61 1.29
N PHE A 123 -3.39 -9.17 2.25
CA PHE A 123 -1.93 -9.37 2.22
C PHE A 123 -1.53 -10.84 2.04
N GLN A 124 -2.42 -11.71 1.57
CA GLN A 124 -2.11 -13.12 1.44
C GLN A 124 -0.84 -13.36 0.62
N LYS A 125 0.10 -14.14 1.18
CA LYS A 125 1.39 -14.47 0.56
C LYS A 125 2.28 -13.25 0.24
N ALA A 126 2.01 -12.08 0.80
CA ALA A 126 2.87 -10.91 0.67
C ALA A 126 4.17 -11.05 1.46
N ILE A 127 5.26 -10.47 0.96
CA ILE A 127 6.53 -10.38 1.68
C ILE A 127 6.56 -9.03 2.41
N LEU A 128 6.34 -9.06 3.73
CA LEU A 128 6.14 -7.91 4.61
C LEU A 128 7.26 -7.80 5.66
N ARG A 129 8.48 -8.12 5.28
CA ARG A 129 9.60 -8.07 6.22
C ARG A 129 9.96 -6.62 6.57
N ASN A 130 10.22 -6.37 7.86
CA ASN A 130 10.62 -5.05 8.36
C ASN A 130 9.63 -3.93 8.00
N VAL A 131 8.34 -4.24 7.99
CA VAL A 131 7.28 -3.25 7.79
C VAL A 131 6.84 -2.65 9.12
N ASN A 132 6.34 -1.42 9.07
CA ASN A 132 5.81 -0.71 10.23
C ASN A 132 4.29 -0.56 10.11
N PHE A 133 3.53 -1.31 10.93
CA PHE A 133 2.07 -1.23 11.03
C PHE A 133 1.58 -0.48 12.29
N ARG A 134 2.45 0.29 12.96
CA ARG A 134 2.04 0.98 14.18
C ARG A 134 0.85 1.90 13.91
N ASP A 135 -0.11 1.87 14.84
CA ASP A 135 -1.37 2.63 14.75
C ASP A 135 -2.19 2.36 13.46
N ALA A 136 -1.88 1.33 12.67
CA ALA A 136 -2.68 0.95 11.50
C ALA A 136 -4.00 0.28 11.89
N HIS A 137 -5.06 0.55 11.14
CA HIS A 137 -6.35 -0.11 11.27
C HIS A 137 -6.36 -1.37 10.41
N LEU A 138 -6.33 -2.56 11.03
CA LEU A 138 -6.20 -3.86 10.36
C LEU A 138 -7.48 -4.73 10.48
N ASP A 139 -8.62 -4.16 10.91
CA ASP A 139 -9.85 -4.94 11.09
C ASP A 139 -10.22 -5.69 9.80
N GLY A 140 -10.45 -7.01 9.90
CA GLY A 140 -10.73 -7.87 8.75
C GLY A 140 -9.59 -8.09 7.76
N ALA A 141 -8.39 -7.58 8.01
CA ALA A 141 -7.24 -7.79 7.13
C ALA A 141 -6.79 -9.26 7.12
N LYS A 142 -6.30 -9.73 5.96
CA LYS A 142 -5.96 -11.13 5.70
C LYS A 142 -4.47 -11.27 5.41
N PHE A 143 -3.74 -11.98 6.28
CA PHE A 143 -2.29 -12.22 6.14
C PHE A 143 -1.95 -13.69 5.91
N ALA A 144 -2.90 -14.55 5.56
CA ALA A 144 -2.63 -15.98 5.40
C ALA A 144 -1.40 -16.25 4.51
N GLY A 145 -0.38 -16.89 5.08
CA GLY A 145 0.87 -17.20 4.42
C GLY A 145 1.78 -16.02 4.09
N ALA A 146 1.54 -14.83 4.66
CA ALA A 146 2.45 -13.70 4.52
C ALA A 146 3.73 -13.88 5.36
N ASP A 147 4.84 -13.29 4.90
CA ASP A 147 6.11 -13.21 5.66
C ASP A 147 6.15 -11.89 6.43
N LEU A 148 5.89 -11.94 7.74
CA LEU A 148 5.94 -10.81 8.68
C LEU A 148 7.25 -10.74 9.48
N GLY A 149 8.33 -11.31 8.99
CA GLY A 149 9.61 -11.32 9.69
C GLY A 149 10.06 -9.92 10.10
N ILE A 150 10.34 -9.72 11.40
CA ILE A 150 10.72 -8.42 12.00
C ILE A 150 9.76 -7.26 11.73
N ALA A 151 8.51 -7.54 11.37
CA ALA A 151 7.46 -6.52 11.25
C ALA A 151 7.07 -5.95 12.61
N ILE A 152 6.57 -4.71 12.63
CA ILE A 152 6.13 -4.02 13.84
C ILE A 152 4.60 -3.93 13.81
N LEU A 153 3.95 -4.70 14.71
CA LEU A 153 2.50 -4.69 14.94
C LEU A 153 2.13 -4.11 16.31
N ARG A 154 3.06 -3.41 16.96
CA ARG A 154 2.78 -2.73 18.21
C ARG A 154 1.71 -1.66 18.00
N GLU A 155 0.85 -1.49 19.02
CA GLU A 155 -0.20 -0.47 19.03
C GLU A 155 -1.28 -0.69 17.94
N THR A 156 -1.37 -1.92 17.39
CA THR A 156 -2.42 -2.34 16.44
C THR A 156 -3.45 -3.25 17.11
N ASP A 157 -4.71 -3.14 16.71
CA ASP A 157 -5.76 -4.08 17.12
C ASP A 157 -5.77 -5.26 16.13
N LEU A 158 -5.53 -6.46 16.65
CA LEU A 158 -5.44 -7.69 15.87
C LEU A 158 -6.63 -8.65 16.12
N ARG A 159 -7.74 -8.19 16.72
CA ARG A 159 -8.84 -9.08 17.14
C ARG A 159 -9.50 -9.81 15.98
N ASN A 160 -9.66 -9.16 14.84
CA ASN A 160 -10.34 -9.69 13.65
C ASN A 160 -9.38 -9.86 12.45
N VAL A 161 -8.09 -10.07 12.73
CA VAL A 161 -7.05 -10.22 11.70
C VAL A 161 -6.79 -11.70 11.45
N ASP A 162 -6.82 -12.13 10.18
CA ASP A 162 -6.45 -13.50 9.79
C ASP A 162 -4.92 -13.62 9.66
N LEU A 163 -4.30 -14.24 10.66
CA LEU A 163 -2.86 -14.55 10.72
C LEU A 163 -2.58 -16.05 10.49
N SER A 164 -3.49 -16.77 9.85
CA SER A 164 -3.33 -18.21 9.63
C SER A 164 -2.08 -18.53 8.81
N GLY A 165 -1.26 -19.48 9.32
CA GLY A 165 -0.02 -19.91 8.68
C GLY A 165 1.11 -18.87 8.66
N VAL A 166 1.01 -17.81 9.48
CA VAL A 166 2.07 -16.79 9.60
C VAL A 166 3.03 -17.15 10.74
N ASP A 167 4.33 -17.11 10.46
CA ASP A 167 5.37 -17.17 11.49
C ASP A 167 5.54 -15.80 12.16
N LEU A 168 5.14 -15.70 13.42
CA LEU A 168 5.24 -14.49 14.23
C LEU A 168 6.44 -14.48 15.19
N SER A 169 7.34 -15.44 15.10
CA SER A 169 8.46 -15.64 16.05
C SER A 169 9.39 -14.43 16.17
N THR A 170 9.53 -13.66 15.08
CA THR A 170 10.39 -12.46 15.04
C THR A 170 9.60 -11.15 14.93
N THR A 171 8.26 -11.23 14.90
CA THR A 171 7.37 -10.07 14.76
C THR A 171 7.20 -9.35 16.10
N LEU A 172 7.26 -8.03 16.10
CA LEU A 172 7.04 -7.21 17.28
C LEU A 172 5.54 -7.02 17.51
N MET A 173 4.95 -7.92 18.30
CA MET A 173 3.52 -7.98 18.59
C MET A 173 3.07 -6.96 19.63
N PRO A 174 1.75 -6.63 19.68
CA PRO A 174 1.18 -5.80 20.73
C PRO A 174 1.40 -6.42 22.13
N PRO A 175 1.52 -5.60 23.19
CA PRO A 175 1.64 -6.10 24.56
C PRO A 175 0.49 -7.05 24.90
N GLY A 176 0.80 -8.22 25.47
CA GLY A 176 -0.18 -9.22 25.90
C GLY A 176 -0.78 -10.08 24.79
N TRP A 177 -0.29 -10.02 23.56
CA TRP A 177 -0.77 -10.85 22.44
C TRP A 177 -0.77 -12.36 22.73
N GLY A 178 0.27 -12.88 23.35
CA GLY A 178 0.39 -14.31 23.67
C GLY A 178 -0.46 -14.81 24.85
N ALA A 179 -0.88 -13.90 25.74
CA ALA A 179 -1.56 -14.27 26.98
C ALA A 179 -3.03 -14.72 26.77
N LYS A 180 -3.68 -14.32 25.67
CA LYS A 180 -5.10 -14.64 25.41
C LYS A 180 -5.32 -15.96 24.66
N LYS A 181 -4.29 -16.61 24.11
CA LYS A 181 -4.41 -17.91 23.42
C LYS A 181 -4.28 -19.13 24.34
N GLN A 182 -3.99 -18.97 25.64
CA GLN A 182 -3.86 -20.08 26.60
C GLN A 182 -5.13 -20.35 27.43
N GLY A 183 -6.25 -19.69 27.14
CA GLY A 183 -7.49 -19.76 27.92
C GLY A 183 -8.76 -20.01 27.10
N ALA A 184 -8.71 -20.78 26.02
CA ALA A 184 -9.90 -21.22 25.28
C ALA A 184 -9.81 -22.72 24.98
#